data_ae6d1e131cdb38fe207e2eb24ee614c1
#
_entry.id   ae6d1e131cdb38fe207e2eb24ee614c1
#
_cell.length_a   1.000
_cell.length_b   1.000
_cell.length_c   1.000
_cell.angle_alpha   90.00
_cell.angle_beta   90.00
_cell.angle_gamma   90.00
#
_symmetry.space_group_name_H-M   'P 1'
#
loop_
_entity.id
_entity.type
_entity.pdbx_description
1 polymer ?
#
loop_
_entity_poly.entity_id
_entity_poly.type
_entity_poly.pdbx_seq_one_letter_code
_entity_poly.pdbx_strand_id
1 'polypeptide(L)'
;RIYILPTRRGAAFIATIVIMLVTSLNYALSLGFMVTFLLSGLVAAALLHTFRNLAGMEIRPLSAGDAFAGEVLPFTLALAGCGSPRTAIALAARGGAAVVVDVPGDGALPVTVAVPAPRRGRHPLGRVTLSSEHPLGLWRTWAYVHFPLSGIVYPAPEADAPPLPAGIAGDEASVSARGEDADLAGLRGYQPGDPMQRIAWKTVARGAGWHTKQFEGTGGGGALELAWHALPAALDAEARLARLTAWVLAAERAARPFALSVPGAVLPEGKGRDHRRLALTALALCPASAR
;
A
#
# COMPACT_ATOMS: atom_id res chain seq x y z
N ARG A 1 27.20 0.74 9.93
CA ARG A 1 27.83 0.24 11.16
C ARG A 1 27.01 -0.93 11.68
N ILE A 2 27.70 -2.02 12.10
CA ILE A 2 27.08 -3.18 12.71
C ILE A 2 27.38 -3.13 14.19
N TYR A 3 26.36 -3.33 15.00
CA TYR A 3 26.45 -3.40 16.45
C TYR A 3 26.33 -4.87 16.88
N ILE A 4 27.03 -5.23 17.96
CA ILE A 4 26.99 -6.59 18.52
C ILE A 4 26.86 -6.48 20.03
N LEU A 5 25.94 -7.27 20.59
CA LEU A 5 25.83 -7.47 22.06
C LEU A 5 25.45 -8.93 22.36
N PRO A 6 25.85 -9.44 23.51
CA PRO A 6 25.35 -10.73 23.95
C PRO A 6 23.86 -10.65 24.26
N THR A 7 23.14 -11.69 23.91
CA THR A 7 21.74 -11.86 24.32
C THR A 7 21.68 -12.19 25.81
N ARG A 8 20.50 -12.17 26.43
CA ARG A 8 20.34 -12.63 27.82
C ARG A 8 20.86 -14.07 28.01
N ARG A 9 20.59 -14.95 27.02
CA ARG A 9 21.11 -16.33 27.02
C ARG A 9 22.64 -16.36 26.88
N GLY A 10 23.18 -15.53 25.98
CA GLY A 10 24.62 -15.39 25.79
C GLY A 10 25.34 -14.88 27.04
N ALA A 11 24.79 -13.87 27.71
CA ALA A 11 25.33 -13.33 28.95
C ALA A 11 25.31 -14.37 30.07
N ALA A 12 24.24 -15.14 30.24
CA ALA A 12 24.17 -16.23 31.21
C ALA A 12 25.19 -17.32 30.88
N PHE A 13 25.33 -17.69 29.60
CA PHE A 13 26.31 -18.68 29.16
C PHE A 13 27.74 -18.24 29.41
N ILE A 14 28.07 -16.96 29.11
CA ILE A 14 29.40 -16.38 29.44
C ILE A 14 29.65 -16.38 30.94
N ALA A 15 28.65 -16.02 31.77
CA ALA A 15 28.78 -16.07 33.22
C ALA A 15 29.07 -17.49 33.73
N THR A 16 28.39 -18.51 33.15
CA THR A 16 28.66 -19.91 33.47
C THR A 16 30.11 -20.30 33.14
N ILE A 17 30.63 -19.91 31.98
CA ILE A 17 32.03 -20.15 31.59
C ILE A 17 32.98 -19.50 32.58
N VAL A 18 32.73 -18.28 33.03
CA VAL A 18 33.57 -17.58 34.02
C VAL A 18 33.55 -18.31 35.35
N ILE A 19 32.40 -18.77 35.84
CA ILE A 19 32.28 -19.55 37.07
C ILE A 19 33.07 -20.86 36.94
N MET A 20 32.94 -21.58 35.83
CA MET A 20 33.68 -22.80 35.54
C MET A 20 35.20 -22.54 35.53
N LEU A 21 35.62 -21.43 34.92
CA LEU A 21 37.05 -21.06 34.91
C LEU A 21 37.58 -20.83 36.32
N VAL A 22 36.86 -20.04 37.12
CA VAL A 22 37.25 -19.75 38.51
C VAL A 22 37.31 -21.03 39.36
N THR A 23 36.32 -21.91 39.20
CA THR A 23 36.26 -23.20 39.87
C THR A 23 37.44 -24.08 39.45
N SER A 24 37.73 -24.15 38.14
CA SER A 24 38.86 -24.95 37.62
C SER A 24 40.21 -24.45 38.11
N LEU A 25 40.36 -23.13 38.24
CA LEU A 25 41.55 -22.50 38.82
C LEU A 25 41.72 -22.85 40.31
N ASN A 26 40.64 -22.77 41.10
CA ASN A 26 40.68 -23.03 42.54
C ASN A 26 41.00 -24.49 42.87
N TYR A 27 40.40 -25.41 42.12
CA TYR A 27 40.57 -26.85 42.37
C TYR A 27 41.60 -27.53 41.47
N ALA A 28 42.36 -26.78 40.66
CA ALA A 28 43.37 -27.29 39.73
C ALA A 28 42.84 -28.40 38.79
N LEU A 29 41.57 -28.31 38.33
CA LEU A 29 40.91 -29.34 37.56
C LEU A 29 41.28 -29.24 36.06
N SER A 30 42.19 -30.09 35.60
CA SER A 30 42.64 -30.09 34.20
C SER A 30 41.50 -30.31 33.20
N LEU A 31 40.55 -31.20 33.50
CA LEU A 31 39.36 -31.42 32.67
C LEU A 31 38.45 -30.18 32.66
N GLY A 32 38.33 -29.47 33.78
CA GLY A 32 37.56 -28.22 33.86
C GLY A 32 38.11 -27.14 32.94
N PHE A 33 39.43 -26.98 32.87
CA PHE A 33 40.06 -26.06 31.92
C PHE A 33 39.77 -26.44 30.48
N MET A 34 39.88 -27.73 30.12
CA MET A 34 39.65 -28.20 28.78
C MET A 34 38.20 -27.84 28.31
N VAL A 35 37.21 -28.13 29.15
CA VAL A 35 35.81 -27.81 28.85
C VAL A 35 35.59 -26.30 28.78
N THR A 36 36.15 -25.53 29.69
CA THR A 36 36.01 -24.06 29.70
C THR A 36 36.59 -23.41 28.43
N PHE A 37 37.79 -23.86 28.00
CA PHE A 37 38.39 -23.34 26.77
C PHE A 37 37.63 -23.78 25.53
N LEU A 38 37.10 -25.00 25.48
CA LEU A 38 36.25 -25.47 24.39
C LEU A 38 34.98 -24.61 24.25
N LEU A 39 34.28 -24.36 25.36
CA LEU A 39 33.09 -23.52 25.39
C LEU A 39 33.39 -22.05 25.04
N SER A 40 34.54 -21.53 25.52
CA SER A 40 34.99 -20.18 25.14
C SER A 40 35.29 -20.07 23.67
N GLY A 41 35.91 -21.09 23.07
CA GLY A 41 36.09 -21.19 21.60
C GLY A 41 34.76 -21.21 20.83
N LEU A 42 33.77 -21.94 21.35
CA LEU A 42 32.42 -21.97 20.77
C LEU A 42 31.75 -20.58 20.78
N VAL A 43 31.86 -19.86 21.92
CA VAL A 43 31.33 -18.48 22.05
C VAL A 43 31.99 -17.52 21.07
N ALA A 44 33.33 -17.63 20.94
CA ALA A 44 34.10 -16.81 20.00
C ALA A 44 33.74 -17.13 18.52
N ALA A 45 33.62 -18.42 18.21
CA ALA A 45 33.15 -18.84 16.87
C ALA A 45 31.73 -18.35 16.58
N ALA A 46 30.82 -18.47 17.56
CA ALA A 46 29.45 -17.96 17.42
C ALA A 46 29.41 -16.44 17.17
N LEU A 47 30.26 -15.67 17.88
CA LEU A 47 30.38 -14.22 17.64
C LEU A 47 30.77 -13.92 16.19
N LEU A 48 31.82 -14.59 15.71
CA LEU A 48 32.31 -14.40 14.34
C LEU A 48 31.23 -14.77 13.28
N HIS A 49 30.56 -15.90 13.49
CA HIS A 49 29.50 -16.33 12.59
C HIS A 49 28.30 -15.37 12.59
N THR A 50 27.85 -14.91 13.78
CA THR A 50 26.74 -13.95 13.87
C THR A 50 27.10 -12.61 13.20
N PHE A 51 28.35 -12.15 13.35
CA PHE A 51 28.84 -10.95 12.68
C PHE A 51 28.86 -11.13 11.16
N ARG A 52 29.47 -12.21 10.67
CA ARG A 52 29.57 -12.52 9.25
C ARG A 52 28.21 -12.72 8.59
N ASN A 53 27.21 -13.19 9.33
CA ASN A 53 25.86 -13.39 8.84
C ASN A 53 25.18 -12.07 8.44
N LEU A 54 25.52 -10.94 9.06
CA LEU A 54 25.00 -9.63 8.72
C LEU A 54 25.97 -8.79 7.89
N ALA A 55 27.29 -9.04 8.00
CA ALA A 55 28.31 -8.28 7.31
C ALA A 55 28.31 -8.57 5.79
N GLY A 56 28.49 -7.51 4.99
CA GLY A 56 28.59 -7.63 3.52
C GLY A 56 27.26 -7.90 2.80
N MET A 57 26.13 -7.81 3.49
CA MET A 57 24.81 -7.93 2.86
C MET A 57 24.45 -6.63 2.16
N GLU A 58 23.91 -6.70 0.93
CA GLU A 58 23.45 -5.57 0.18
C GLU A 58 21.93 -5.45 0.27
N ILE A 59 21.44 -4.20 0.43
CA ILE A 59 20.02 -3.92 0.55
C ILE A 59 19.69 -2.75 -0.38
N ARG A 60 18.66 -2.96 -1.21
CA ARG A 60 18.18 -1.94 -2.15
C ARG A 60 16.67 -1.73 -1.99
N PRO A 61 16.17 -0.49 -2.01
CA PRO A 61 14.74 -0.23 -2.05
C PRO A 61 14.20 -0.59 -3.44
N LEU A 62 13.07 -1.30 -3.51
CA LEU A 62 12.41 -1.65 -4.77
C LEU A 62 11.16 -0.80 -5.00
N SER A 63 10.20 -0.85 -4.08
CA SER A 63 8.93 -0.16 -4.24
C SER A 63 8.28 0.19 -2.91
N ALA A 64 7.45 1.20 -2.95
CA ALA A 64 6.47 1.50 -1.92
C ALA A 64 5.09 1.19 -2.46
N GLY A 65 4.28 0.50 -1.69
CA GLY A 65 2.88 0.27 -2.00
C GLY A 65 2.00 1.44 -1.57
N ASP A 66 0.72 1.21 -1.68
CA ASP A 66 -0.34 2.14 -1.26
C ASP A 66 -1.15 1.48 -0.13
N ALA A 67 -1.73 2.27 0.77
CA ALA A 67 -2.58 1.80 1.86
C ALA A 67 -3.61 2.87 2.21
N PHE A 68 -4.69 2.49 2.90
CA PHE A 68 -5.60 3.46 3.49
C PHE A 68 -5.18 3.82 4.92
N ALA A 69 -5.59 4.99 5.38
CA ALA A 69 -5.31 5.43 6.75
C ALA A 69 -5.89 4.42 7.77
N GLY A 70 -5.06 4.04 8.75
CA GLY A 70 -5.38 2.98 9.70
C GLY A 70 -4.84 1.60 9.32
N GLU A 71 -4.41 1.39 8.10
CA GLU A 71 -3.81 0.15 7.63
C GLU A 71 -2.28 0.16 7.76
N VAL A 72 -1.63 -0.87 7.22
CA VAL A 72 -0.17 -0.96 7.13
C VAL A 72 0.29 -0.69 5.70
N LEU A 73 1.26 0.20 5.56
CA LEU A 73 1.86 0.56 4.28
C LEU A 73 3.01 -0.42 3.96
N PRO A 74 2.93 -1.21 2.88
CA PRO A 74 3.97 -2.15 2.51
C PRO A 74 5.11 -1.46 1.76
N PHE A 75 6.35 -1.80 2.12
CA PHE A 75 7.56 -1.41 1.42
C PHE A 75 8.35 -2.66 1.03
N THR A 76 8.72 -2.77 -0.22
CA THR A 76 9.51 -3.91 -0.71
C THR A 76 10.97 -3.51 -0.86
N LEU A 77 11.84 -4.30 -0.22
CA LEU A 77 13.29 -4.16 -0.26
C LEU A 77 13.89 -5.42 -0.88
N ALA A 78 14.93 -5.29 -1.67
CA ALA A 78 15.72 -6.40 -2.17
C ALA A 78 16.94 -6.62 -1.26
N LEU A 79 17.13 -7.85 -0.81
CA LEU A 79 18.27 -8.28 0.01
C LEU A 79 19.12 -9.25 -0.81
N ALA A 80 20.44 -9.04 -0.82
CA ALA A 80 21.39 -9.92 -1.48
C ALA A 80 22.51 -10.35 -0.52
N GLY A 81 22.82 -11.65 -0.55
CA GLY A 81 23.84 -12.24 0.32
C GLY A 81 25.28 -12.05 -0.17
N CYS A 82 25.47 -11.52 -1.39
CA CYS A 82 26.78 -11.23 -2.00
C CYS A 82 27.74 -12.42 -1.96
N GLY A 83 27.32 -13.55 -2.52
CA GLY A 83 28.14 -14.78 -2.65
C GLY A 83 28.12 -15.70 -1.41
N SER A 84 27.33 -15.38 -0.37
CA SER A 84 27.16 -16.26 0.78
C SER A 84 25.72 -16.23 1.29
N PRO A 85 25.09 -17.38 1.54
CA PRO A 85 23.75 -17.42 2.10
C PRO A 85 23.73 -16.81 3.52
N ARG A 86 22.65 -16.16 3.87
CA ARG A 86 22.42 -15.55 5.18
C ARG A 86 21.15 -16.13 5.79
N THR A 87 21.27 -16.59 7.02
CA THR A 87 20.18 -17.29 7.70
C THR A 87 19.58 -16.44 8.80
N ALA A 88 18.27 -16.53 8.96
CA ALA A 88 17.51 -15.87 10.02
C ALA A 88 17.82 -14.35 10.14
N ILE A 89 17.74 -13.65 9.03
CA ILE A 89 17.84 -12.18 8.99
C ILE A 89 16.47 -11.58 9.29
N ALA A 90 16.37 -10.88 10.41
CA ALA A 90 15.16 -10.15 10.78
C ALA A 90 15.21 -8.71 10.28
N LEU A 91 14.19 -8.31 9.55
CA LEU A 91 13.97 -6.93 9.09
C LEU A 91 12.78 -6.34 9.83
N ALA A 92 12.93 -5.15 10.37
CA ALA A 92 11.83 -4.42 10.98
C ALA A 92 11.90 -2.95 10.59
N ALA A 93 10.82 -2.42 10.06
CA ALA A 93 10.62 -0.98 9.95
C ALA A 93 10.17 -0.40 11.30
N ARG A 94 10.34 0.91 11.50
CA ARG A 94 9.94 1.55 12.77
C ARG A 94 8.44 1.38 13.02
N GLY A 95 8.10 0.74 14.13
CA GLY A 95 6.70 0.48 14.52
C GLY A 95 6.04 -0.69 13.78
N GLY A 96 6.71 -1.31 12.81
CA GLY A 96 6.24 -2.50 12.12
C GLY A 96 6.69 -3.81 12.75
N ALA A 97 6.05 -4.90 12.37
CA ALA A 97 6.46 -6.25 12.76
C ALA A 97 7.78 -6.64 12.08
N ALA A 98 8.59 -7.43 12.77
CA ALA A 98 9.80 -7.99 12.17
C ALA A 98 9.45 -9.15 11.23
N VAL A 99 10.05 -9.15 10.06
CA VAL A 99 9.98 -10.25 9.08
C VAL A 99 11.31 -10.96 9.10
N VAL A 100 11.31 -12.26 9.33
CA VAL A 100 12.52 -13.10 9.35
C VAL A 100 12.61 -13.87 8.05
N VAL A 101 13.76 -13.79 7.38
CA VAL A 101 14.01 -14.42 6.09
C VAL A 101 15.41 -15.03 6.02
N ASP A 102 15.55 -16.03 5.17
CA ASP A 102 16.83 -16.55 4.73
C ASP A 102 17.15 -15.96 3.36
N VAL A 103 18.32 -15.34 3.24
CA VAL A 103 18.75 -14.67 2.00
C VAL A 103 19.70 -15.58 1.26
N PRO A 104 19.45 -15.92 -0.01
CA PRO A 104 20.34 -16.76 -0.80
C PRO A 104 21.70 -16.06 -1.02
N GLY A 105 22.75 -16.85 -1.24
CA GLY A 105 24.07 -16.32 -1.56
C GLY A 105 24.08 -15.59 -2.89
N ASP A 106 23.35 -16.13 -3.88
CA ASP A 106 23.25 -15.59 -5.22
C ASP A 106 21.86 -15.01 -5.47
N GLY A 107 21.82 -13.89 -6.17
CA GLY A 107 20.58 -13.18 -6.47
C GLY A 107 20.11 -12.28 -5.36
N ALA A 108 18.93 -11.69 -5.54
CA ALA A 108 18.30 -10.79 -4.60
C ALA A 108 16.90 -11.30 -4.20
N LEU A 109 16.63 -11.36 -2.91
CA LEU A 109 15.34 -11.74 -2.36
C LEU A 109 14.50 -10.49 -2.10
N PRO A 110 13.33 -10.34 -2.74
CA PRO A 110 12.40 -9.26 -2.39
C PRO A 110 11.70 -9.59 -1.06
N VAL A 111 11.77 -8.66 -0.12
CA VAL A 111 11.16 -8.77 1.21
C VAL A 111 10.29 -7.56 1.46
N THR A 112 9.05 -7.77 1.87
CA THR A 112 8.12 -6.70 2.18
C THR A 112 8.08 -6.47 3.69
N VAL A 113 8.33 -5.23 4.09
CA VAL A 113 8.17 -4.74 5.46
C VAL A 113 6.97 -3.82 5.54
N ALA A 114 6.19 -3.96 6.61
CA ALA A 114 5.00 -3.18 6.84
C ALA A 114 5.27 -2.03 7.83
N VAL A 115 4.78 -0.83 7.52
CA VAL A 115 4.85 0.35 8.38
C VAL A 115 3.43 0.77 8.75
N PRO A 116 3.09 0.93 10.04
CA PRO A 116 1.78 1.45 10.43
C PRO A 116 1.54 2.84 9.81
N ALA A 117 0.38 3.04 9.22
CA ALA A 117 -0.01 4.27 8.53
C ALA A 117 -1.27 4.90 9.16
N PRO A 118 -1.18 5.52 10.34
CA PRO A 118 -2.35 6.01 11.07
C PRO A 118 -3.03 7.23 10.43
N ARG A 119 -2.34 7.92 9.53
CA ARG A 119 -2.84 9.15 8.88
C ARG A 119 -2.58 9.09 7.38
N ARG A 120 -3.43 9.77 6.61
CA ARG A 120 -3.23 9.92 5.17
C ARG A 120 -2.01 10.81 4.87
N GLY A 121 -1.55 10.73 3.63
CA GLY A 121 -0.47 11.57 3.11
C GLY A 121 0.77 10.79 2.73
N ARG A 122 1.89 11.48 2.58
CA ARG A 122 3.17 10.86 2.23
C ARG A 122 3.86 10.33 3.49
N HIS A 123 4.09 9.02 3.53
CA HIS A 123 4.75 8.33 4.63
C HIS A 123 6.11 7.79 4.20
N PRO A 124 7.21 8.25 4.82
CA PRO A 124 8.53 7.70 4.55
C PRO A 124 8.69 6.32 5.21
N LEU A 125 9.45 5.43 4.58
CA LEU A 125 9.87 4.15 5.17
C LEU A 125 10.61 4.35 6.51
N GLY A 126 11.39 5.42 6.58
CA GLY A 126 12.16 5.74 7.78
C GLY A 126 13.32 4.77 8.01
N ARG A 127 13.59 4.49 9.29
CA ARG A 127 14.67 3.59 9.71
C ARG A 127 14.24 2.14 9.64
N VAL A 128 14.97 1.32 8.89
CA VAL A 128 14.85 -0.13 8.89
C VAL A 128 15.98 -0.72 9.74
N THR A 129 15.63 -1.61 10.65
CA THR A 129 16.57 -2.36 11.48
C THR A 129 16.73 -3.75 10.88
N LEU A 130 17.96 -4.12 10.61
CA LEU A 130 18.32 -5.51 10.31
C LEU A 130 18.94 -6.11 11.53
N SER A 131 18.60 -7.34 11.86
CA SER A 131 19.24 -8.04 12.99
C SER A 131 19.33 -9.54 12.73
N SER A 132 20.29 -10.19 13.39
CA SER A 132 20.41 -11.64 13.41
C SER A 132 20.93 -12.11 14.76
N GLU A 133 20.46 -13.28 15.18
CA GLU A 133 20.95 -14.00 16.37
C GLU A 133 21.48 -15.39 15.99
N HIS A 134 21.53 -15.69 14.69
CA HIS A 134 22.07 -16.96 14.18
C HIS A 134 23.60 -17.06 14.38
N PRO A 135 24.16 -18.25 14.72
CA PRO A 135 23.54 -19.57 14.77
C PRO A 135 22.95 -19.95 16.14
N LEU A 136 23.58 -19.57 17.24
CA LEU A 136 23.29 -20.12 18.57
C LEU A 136 22.40 -19.22 19.44
N GLY A 137 22.04 -18.04 18.98
CA GLY A 137 21.29 -17.07 19.79
C GLY A 137 22.07 -16.51 20.98
N LEU A 138 23.40 -16.71 21.04
CA LEU A 138 24.24 -16.15 22.08
C LEU A 138 24.58 -14.69 21.87
N TRP A 139 24.67 -14.29 20.62
CA TRP A 139 24.98 -12.93 20.19
C TRP A 139 23.86 -12.39 19.33
N ARG A 140 23.57 -11.12 19.50
CA ARG A 140 22.69 -10.37 18.63
C ARG A 140 23.49 -9.31 17.89
N THR A 141 23.42 -9.35 16.56
CA THR A 141 23.95 -8.30 15.70
C THR A 141 22.81 -7.48 15.12
N TRP A 142 23.02 -6.17 14.93
CA TRP A 142 22.05 -5.34 14.21
C TRP A 142 22.71 -4.18 13.51
N ALA A 143 22.04 -3.71 12.47
CA ALA A 143 22.41 -2.53 11.70
C ALA A 143 21.18 -1.70 11.38
N TYR A 144 21.37 -0.41 11.17
CA TYR A 144 20.32 0.52 10.76
C TYR A 144 20.59 0.99 9.36
N VAL A 145 19.54 0.99 8.53
CA VAL A 145 19.54 1.52 7.18
C VAL A 145 18.41 2.53 7.00
N HIS A 146 18.66 3.54 6.19
CA HIS A 146 17.68 4.56 5.81
C HIS A 146 17.63 4.65 4.31
N PHE A 147 16.42 4.69 3.76
CA PHE A 147 16.20 4.87 2.34
C PHE A 147 15.29 6.07 2.10
N PRO A 148 15.54 6.90 1.08
CA PRO A 148 14.66 7.99 0.68
C PRO A 148 13.43 7.45 -0.08
N LEU A 149 12.76 6.44 0.49
CA LEU A 149 11.57 5.81 -0.08
C LEU A 149 10.35 6.25 0.72
N SER A 150 9.30 6.67 0.02
CA SER A 150 8.03 7.05 0.63
C SER A 150 6.86 6.47 -0.16
N GLY A 151 5.85 5.99 0.54
CA GLY A 151 4.58 5.57 -0.02
C GLY A 151 3.47 6.59 0.23
N ILE A 152 2.34 6.38 -0.41
CA ILE A 152 1.15 7.21 -0.26
C ILE A 152 0.12 6.47 0.56
N VAL A 153 -0.41 7.16 1.57
CA VAL A 153 -1.52 6.67 2.40
C VAL A 153 -2.76 7.46 2.03
N TYR A 154 -3.76 6.76 1.52
CA TYR A 154 -5.04 7.33 1.13
C TYR A 154 -5.93 7.59 2.34
N PRO A 155 -6.88 8.53 2.28
CA PRO A 155 -7.88 8.67 3.33
C PRO A 155 -8.67 7.37 3.48
N ALA A 156 -9.00 6.98 4.71
CA ALA A 156 -9.89 5.84 4.95
C ALA A 156 -11.26 6.12 4.32
N PRO A 157 -11.84 5.18 3.54
CA PRO A 157 -13.16 5.38 2.99
C PRO A 157 -14.22 5.40 4.10
N GLU A 158 -15.24 6.24 3.97
CA GLU A 158 -16.40 6.25 4.87
C GLU A 158 -17.14 4.92 4.75
N ALA A 159 -17.42 4.25 5.90
CA ALA A 159 -18.02 2.91 5.89
C ALA A 159 -19.46 2.92 5.33
N ASP A 160 -20.27 3.87 5.74
CA ASP A 160 -21.68 4.02 5.35
C ASP A 160 -21.86 5.27 4.48
N ALA A 161 -21.04 5.41 3.44
CA ALA A 161 -21.14 6.54 2.54
C ALA A 161 -22.50 6.57 1.83
N PRO A 162 -23.11 7.74 1.69
CA PRO A 162 -24.33 7.87 0.90
C PRO A 162 -24.09 7.43 -0.56
N PRO A 163 -25.17 7.05 -1.29
CA PRO A 163 -25.04 6.63 -2.68
C PRO A 163 -24.36 7.71 -3.52
N LEU A 164 -23.76 7.26 -4.63
CA LEU A 164 -23.12 8.16 -5.59
C LEU A 164 -24.07 9.29 -5.99
N PRO A 165 -23.58 10.53 -6.10
CA PRO A 165 -24.39 11.63 -6.60
C PRO A 165 -24.91 11.31 -8.01
N ALA A 166 -26.09 11.83 -8.35
CA ALA A 166 -26.59 11.74 -9.71
C ALA A 166 -25.58 12.42 -10.64
N GLY A 167 -25.17 11.73 -11.70
CA GLY A 167 -24.27 12.35 -12.68
C GLY A 167 -24.97 13.57 -13.32
N ILE A 168 -24.21 14.62 -13.61
CA ILE A 168 -24.71 15.73 -14.40
C ILE A 168 -24.96 15.16 -15.79
N ALA A 169 -26.24 15.07 -16.19
CA ALA A 169 -26.60 14.84 -17.57
C ALA A 169 -26.19 16.10 -18.32
N GLY A 170 -24.98 16.13 -18.85
CA GLY A 170 -24.59 17.22 -19.76
C GLY A 170 -25.51 17.21 -20.97
N ASP A 171 -26.07 18.34 -21.32
CA ASP A 171 -26.87 18.52 -22.54
C ASP A 171 -26.13 18.10 -23.82
N GLU A 172 -24.82 17.93 -23.77
CA GLU A 172 -23.99 17.48 -24.88
C GLU A 172 -23.81 15.95 -24.97
N ALA A 173 -24.13 15.17 -23.93
CA ALA A 173 -24.05 13.71 -23.96
C ALA A 173 -25.11 13.08 -24.89
N SER A 174 -26.09 13.87 -25.35
CA SER A 174 -27.10 13.44 -26.31
C SER A 174 -26.57 13.24 -27.75
N VAL A 175 -25.36 13.67 -28.07
CA VAL A 175 -24.83 13.64 -29.46
C VAL A 175 -23.81 12.53 -29.67
N SER A 176 -23.17 11.97 -28.62
CA SER A 176 -22.08 11.00 -28.78
C SER A 176 -22.41 9.54 -28.49
N ALA A 177 -23.64 9.22 -28.08
CA ALA A 177 -24.10 7.82 -28.00
C ALA A 177 -24.43 7.26 -29.40
N ARG A 178 -23.43 7.25 -30.30
CA ARG A 178 -23.44 6.41 -31.51
C ARG A 178 -22.83 5.04 -31.14
N GLY A 179 -23.48 4.33 -30.24
CA GLY A 179 -23.27 2.89 -30.04
C GLY A 179 -24.48 2.16 -30.58
N GLU A 180 -24.28 1.23 -31.49
CA GLU A 180 -25.32 0.42 -32.16
C GLU A 180 -26.07 -0.54 -31.21
N ASP A 181 -25.84 -0.49 -29.88
CA ASP A 181 -26.39 -1.40 -28.88
C ASP A 181 -27.32 -0.76 -27.84
N ALA A 182 -27.97 0.37 -28.17
CA ALA A 182 -29.01 0.90 -27.28
C ALA A 182 -30.35 0.20 -27.56
N ASP A 183 -30.83 -0.57 -26.59
CA ASP A 183 -32.13 -1.25 -26.68
C ASP A 183 -33.25 -0.26 -26.84
N LEU A 184 -34.15 -0.54 -27.79
CA LEU A 184 -35.30 0.30 -28.15
C LEU A 184 -36.39 0.17 -27.06
N ALA A 185 -36.47 1.17 -26.15
CA ALA A 185 -37.43 1.18 -25.04
C ALA A 185 -38.88 1.39 -25.49
N GLY A 186 -39.10 2.07 -26.63
CA GLY A 186 -40.45 2.34 -27.10
C GLY A 186 -40.54 3.36 -28.23
N LEU A 187 -41.74 3.62 -28.67
CA LEU A 187 -42.09 4.64 -29.65
C LEU A 187 -43.00 5.69 -28.99
N ARG A 188 -42.61 6.95 -29.04
CA ARG A 188 -43.39 8.10 -28.57
C ARG A 188 -43.92 8.88 -29.79
N GLY A 189 -45.11 9.45 -29.69
CA GLY A 189 -45.60 10.38 -30.73
C GLY A 189 -44.62 11.56 -30.91
N TYR A 190 -44.34 11.90 -32.14
CA TYR A 190 -43.48 13.03 -32.52
C TYR A 190 -44.00 14.36 -31.99
N GLN A 191 -43.14 15.17 -31.42
CA GLN A 191 -43.40 16.54 -31.01
C GLN A 191 -42.57 17.51 -31.86
N PRO A 192 -43.11 18.70 -32.25
CA PRO A 192 -42.33 19.72 -32.96
C PRO A 192 -41.09 20.10 -32.14
N GLY A 193 -39.89 19.88 -32.72
CA GLY A 193 -38.59 20.08 -32.05
C GLY A 193 -37.81 18.78 -31.84
N ASP A 194 -38.42 17.62 -32.01
CA ASP A 194 -37.68 16.35 -31.94
C ASP A 194 -36.72 16.21 -33.14
N PRO A 195 -35.46 15.70 -32.90
CA PRO A 195 -34.48 15.51 -33.96
C PRO A 195 -34.97 14.51 -35.03
N MET A 196 -34.93 14.89 -36.30
CA MET A 196 -35.37 14.05 -37.42
C MET A 196 -34.67 12.68 -37.50
N GLN A 197 -33.47 12.59 -36.99
CA GLN A 197 -32.68 11.34 -36.95
C GLN A 197 -33.27 10.26 -36.02
N ARG A 198 -34.12 10.66 -35.05
CA ARG A 198 -34.79 9.76 -34.11
C ARG A 198 -36.18 9.32 -34.58
N ILE A 199 -36.62 9.75 -35.73
CA ILE A 199 -37.92 9.34 -36.27
C ILE A 199 -37.88 7.86 -36.66
N ALA A 200 -38.92 7.13 -36.24
CA ALA A 200 -39.09 5.72 -36.57
C ALA A 200 -39.65 5.58 -37.99
N TRP A 201 -38.82 5.84 -39.00
CA TRP A 201 -39.22 5.86 -40.41
C TRP A 201 -39.97 4.60 -40.86
N LYS A 202 -39.67 3.45 -40.27
CA LYS A 202 -40.35 2.18 -40.55
C LYS A 202 -41.81 2.19 -40.08
N THR A 203 -42.13 2.94 -39.03
CA THR A 203 -43.48 3.11 -38.49
C THR A 203 -44.25 4.14 -39.34
N VAL A 204 -43.59 5.22 -39.73
CA VAL A 204 -44.14 6.23 -40.62
C VAL A 204 -44.51 5.61 -41.97
N ALA A 205 -43.64 4.76 -42.54
CA ALA A 205 -43.88 4.07 -43.81
C ALA A 205 -45.06 3.07 -43.76
N ARG A 206 -45.45 2.62 -42.57
CA ARG A 206 -46.63 1.75 -42.36
C ARG A 206 -47.94 2.51 -42.12
N GLY A 207 -47.91 3.85 -42.19
CA GLY A 207 -49.07 4.68 -41.98
C GLY A 207 -49.52 4.89 -40.54
N ALA A 208 -48.70 4.47 -39.55
CA ALA A 208 -49.06 4.53 -38.13
C ALA A 208 -48.77 5.90 -37.47
N GLY A 209 -48.51 6.95 -38.28
CA GLY A 209 -48.21 8.28 -37.75
C GLY A 209 -46.73 8.53 -37.45
N TRP A 210 -46.41 9.78 -37.10
CA TRP A 210 -45.03 10.18 -36.77
C TRP A 210 -44.67 9.78 -35.36
N HIS A 211 -43.65 8.92 -35.21
CA HIS A 211 -43.15 8.42 -33.91
C HIS A 211 -41.67 8.62 -33.83
N THR A 212 -41.20 9.03 -32.65
CA THR A 212 -39.79 9.15 -32.30
C THR A 212 -39.36 7.93 -31.50
N LYS A 213 -38.24 7.33 -31.86
CA LYS A 213 -37.62 6.22 -31.09
C LYS A 213 -37.19 6.72 -29.72
N GLN A 214 -37.72 6.10 -28.68
CA GLN A 214 -37.27 6.27 -27.31
C GLN A 214 -36.33 5.13 -27.00
N PHE A 215 -35.07 5.46 -26.73
CA PHE A 215 -34.08 4.49 -26.29
C PHE A 215 -34.06 4.54 -24.76
N GLU A 216 -34.28 3.43 -24.11
CA GLU A 216 -33.91 3.28 -22.71
C GLU A 216 -32.39 3.25 -22.65
N GLY A 217 -31.81 4.36 -22.26
CA GLY A 217 -30.43 4.35 -21.87
C GLY A 217 -30.31 3.46 -20.64
N THR A 218 -29.87 2.20 -20.83
CA THR A 218 -29.38 1.37 -19.74
C THR A 218 -28.31 2.20 -19.05
N GLY A 219 -28.69 2.90 -17.96
CA GLY A 219 -27.76 3.50 -17.02
C GLY A 219 -26.62 4.34 -17.62
N GLY A 220 -26.87 5.11 -18.68
CA GLY A 220 -25.93 6.13 -19.13
C GLY A 220 -25.90 7.27 -18.13
N GLY A 221 -25.37 6.98 -16.94
CA GLY A 221 -25.09 8.03 -15.98
C GLY A 221 -24.02 8.91 -16.58
N GLY A 222 -24.33 10.19 -16.83
CA GLY A 222 -23.35 11.21 -17.19
C GLY A 222 -22.16 11.12 -16.21
N ALA A 223 -21.03 11.68 -16.61
CA ALA A 223 -19.84 11.70 -15.77
C ALA A 223 -20.19 12.20 -14.37
N LEU A 224 -19.65 11.51 -13.36
CA LEU A 224 -19.84 11.90 -11.97
C LEU A 224 -18.92 13.09 -11.69
N GLU A 225 -19.46 14.18 -11.19
CA GLU A 225 -18.65 15.26 -10.62
C GLU A 225 -18.52 15.07 -9.12
N LEU A 226 -17.34 14.65 -8.66
CA LEU A 226 -17.00 14.52 -7.26
C LEU A 226 -16.30 15.80 -6.80
N ALA A 227 -17.09 16.76 -6.32
CA ALA A 227 -16.58 18.08 -5.98
C ALA A 227 -16.60 18.32 -4.47
N TRP A 228 -15.49 18.87 -3.95
CA TRP A 228 -15.35 19.24 -2.53
C TRP A 228 -16.45 20.20 -2.05
N HIS A 229 -16.76 21.18 -2.88
CA HIS A 229 -17.75 22.21 -2.56
C HIS A 229 -19.20 21.71 -2.56
N ALA A 230 -19.45 20.58 -3.24
CA ALA A 230 -20.78 19.97 -3.29
C ALA A 230 -21.11 19.15 -2.02
N LEU A 231 -20.11 18.94 -1.14
CA LEU A 231 -20.32 18.21 0.10
C LEU A 231 -20.94 19.11 1.19
N PRO A 232 -21.74 18.52 2.11
CA PRO A 232 -22.35 19.26 3.22
C PRO A 232 -21.33 20.06 4.02
N ALA A 233 -21.62 21.32 4.32
CA ALA A 233 -20.73 22.19 5.08
C ALA A 233 -20.51 21.71 6.54
N ALA A 234 -21.43 20.90 7.06
CA ALA A 234 -21.34 20.33 8.41
C ALA A 234 -20.24 19.25 8.56
N LEU A 235 -19.73 18.70 7.47
CA LEU A 235 -18.64 17.73 7.50
C LEU A 235 -17.30 18.43 7.70
N ASP A 236 -16.48 17.90 8.59
CA ASP A 236 -15.09 18.32 8.69
C ASP A 236 -14.26 17.88 7.45
N ALA A 237 -13.05 18.38 7.35
CA ALA A 237 -12.20 18.11 6.17
C ALA A 237 -11.88 16.62 6.01
N GLU A 238 -11.65 15.89 7.10
CA GLU A 238 -11.34 14.46 7.04
C GLU A 238 -12.57 13.62 6.64
N ALA A 239 -13.75 13.95 7.16
CA ALA A 239 -14.99 13.29 6.78
C ALA A 239 -15.35 13.53 5.30
N ARG A 240 -15.11 14.74 4.78
CA ARG A 240 -15.27 15.02 3.33
C ARG A 240 -14.33 14.17 2.48
N LEU A 241 -13.07 14.07 2.88
CA LEU A 241 -12.10 13.23 2.17
C LEU A 241 -12.47 11.75 2.24
N ALA A 242 -12.93 11.27 3.41
CA ALA A 242 -13.40 9.91 3.59
C ALA A 242 -14.58 9.59 2.66
N ARG A 243 -15.54 10.50 2.56
CA ARG A 243 -16.69 10.38 1.64
C ARG A 243 -16.29 10.40 0.18
N LEU A 244 -15.44 11.34 -0.24
CA LEU A 244 -14.93 11.38 -1.60
C LEU A 244 -14.14 10.11 -1.94
N THR A 245 -13.35 9.58 -1.00
CA THR A 245 -12.64 8.31 -1.17
C THR A 245 -13.61 7.16 -1.40
N ALA A 246 -14.68 7.06 -0.60
CA ALA A 246 -15.71 6.04 -0.77
C ALA A 246 -16.40 6.15 -2.14
N TRP A 247 -16.70 7.36 -2.58
CA TRP A 247 -17.32 7.60 -3.90
C TRP A 247 -16.38 7.29 -5.07
N VAL A 248 -15.09 7.62 -4.98
CA VAL A 248 -14.09 7.24 -6.00
C VAL A 248 -14.04 5.71 -6.13
N LEU A 249 -14.04 4.98 -5.01
CA LEU A 249 -14.04 3.52 -5.03
C LEU A 249 -15.36 2.94 -5.54
N ALA A 250 -16.49 3.58 -5.24
CA ALA A 250 -17.80 3.18 -5.73
C ALA A 250 -17.94 3.43 -7.25
N ALA A 251 -17.46 4.57 -7.74
CA ALA A 251 -17.45 4.91 -9.17
C ALA A 251 -16.60 3.91 -9.98
N GLU A 252 -15.43 3.52 -9.46
CA GLU A 252 -14.60 2.50 -10.11
C GLU A 252 -15.31 1.14 -10.15
N ARG A 253 -15.89 0.70 -9.03
CA ARG A 253 -16.64 -0.59 -8.98
C ARG A 253 -17.82 -0.59 -9.96
N ALA A 254 -18.47 0.55 -10.12
CA ALA A 254 -19.57 0.73 -11.09
C ALA A 254 -19.09 0.99 -12.53
N ALA A 255 -17.76 1.00 -12.77
CA ALA A 255 -17.12 1.34 -14.04
C ALA A 255 -17.63 2.69 -14.65
N ARG A 256 -18.06 3.63 -13.78
CA ARG A 256 -18.55 4.96 -14.17
C ARG A 256 -17.39 5.95 -14.28
N PRO A 257 -17.34 6.76 -15.35
CA PRO A 257 -16.38 7.85 -15.44
C PRO A 257 -16.71 8.93 -14.41
N PHE A 258 -15.66 9.55 -13.85
CA PHE A 258 -15.81 10.63 -12.87
C PHE A 258 -14.73 11.70 -13.03
N ALA A 259 -15.08 12.92 -12.71
CA ALA A 259 -14.17 14.04 -12.48
C ALA A 259 -14.05 14.30 -10.98
N LEU A 260 -12.88 14.74 -10.51
CA LEU A 260 -12.64 15.07 -9.11
C LEU A 260 -12.15 16.50 -8.96
N SER A 261 -12.81 17.29 -8.12
CA SER A 261 -12.41 18.64 -7.76
C SER A 261 -12.22 18.77 -6.25
N VAL A 262 -10.97 18.95 -5.82
CA VAL A 262 -10.60 19.15 -4.41
C VAL A 262 -9.65 20.33 -4.29
N PRO A 263 -9.54 20.95 -3.10
CA PRO A 263 -8.59 22.03 -2.88
C PRO A 263 -7.17 21.61 -3.24
N GLY A 264 -6.58 22.30 -4.21
CA GLY A 264 -5.22 22.04 -4.70
C GLY A 264 -5.11 21.04 -5.84
N ALA A 265 -6.21 20.38 -6.28
CA ALA A 265 -6.17 19.47 -7.41
C ALA A 265 -7.53 19.36 -8.12
N VAL A 266 -7.48 19.39 -9.44
CA VAL A 266 -8.64 19.13 -10.31
C VAL A 266 -8.24 18.03 -11.29
N LEU A 267 -8.97 16.91 -11.27
CA LEU A 267 -8.82 15.83 -12.23
C LEU A 267 -9.97 15.89 -13.22
N PRO A 268 -9.68 15.91 -14.53
CA PRO A 268 -10.69 15.83 -15.56
C PRO A 268 -11.40 14.48 -15.52
N GLU A 269 -12.48 14.35 -16.28
CA GLU A 269 -13.21 13.10 -16.43
C GLU A 269 -12.30 11.96 -16.90
N GLY A 270 -12.43 10.82 -16.23
CA GLY A 270 -11.69 9.62 -16.56
C GLY A 270 -12.25 8.39 -15.87
N LYS A 271 -11.73 7.22 -16.23
CA LYS A 271 -12.10 5.93 -15.65
C LYS A 271 -10.90 4.96 -15.57
N GLY A 272 -11.05 3.92 -14.78
CA GLY A 272 -10.06 2.85 -14.68
C GLY A 272 -9.07 3.02 -13.53
N ARG A 273 -8.17 2.05 -13.38
CA ARG A 273 -7.27 1.94 -12.23
C ARG A 273 -6.31 3.11 -12.08
N ASP A 274 -5.78 3.61 -13.20
CA ASP A 274 -4.83 4.73 -13.17
C ASP A 274 -5.52 6.01 -12.75
N HIS A 275 -6.74 6.27 -13.28
CA HIS A 275 -7.53 7.43 -12.89
C HIS A 275 -7.92 7.38 -11.40
N ARG A 276 -8.35 6.20 -10.90
CA ARG A 276 -8.57 5.99 -9.46
C ARG A 276 -7.32 6.33 -8.65
N ARG A 277 -6.15 5.82 -9.06
CA ARG A 277 -4.89 6.06 -8.34
C ARG A 277 -4.55 7.54 -8.28
N LEU A 278 -4.72 8.26 -9.38
CA LEU A 278 -4.53 9.71 -9.43
C LEU A 278 -5.51 10.43 -8.48
N ALA A 279 -6.79 10.06 -8.50
CA ALA A 279 -7.80 10.63 -7.63
C ALA A 279 -7.50 10.38 -6.13
N LEU A 280 -7.20 9.14 -5.76
CA LEU A 280 -6.83 8.79 -4.38
C LEU A 280 -5.55 9.52 -3.92
N THR A 281 -4.58 9.70 -4.82
CA THR A 281 -3.36 10.46 -4.54
C THR A 281 -3.66 11.95 -4.32
N ALA A 282 -4.55 12.54 -5.11
CA ALA A 282 -5.00 13.92 -4.92
C ALA A 282 -5.70 14.10 -3.57
N LEU A 283 -6.58 13.15 -3.19
CA LEU A 283 -7.24 13.13 -1.88
C LEU A 283 -6.24 12.97 -0.71
N ALA A 284 -5.23 12.11 -0.88
CA ALA A 284 -4.20 11.90 0.14
C ALA A 284 -3.36 13.15 0.40
N LEU A 285 -3.06 13.92 -0.66
CA LEU A 285 -2.21 15.11 -0.60
C LEU A 285 -2.98 16.41 -0.41
N CYS A 286 -4.32 16.35 -0.33
CA CYS A 286 -5.16 17.51 -0.08
C CYS A 286 -4.78 18.17 1.26
N PRO A 287 -4.55 19.50 1.31
CA PRO A 287 -4.16 20.18 2.54
C PRO A 287 -5.24 20.07 3.62
N ALA A 288 -4.84 19.79 4.87
CA ALA A 288 -5.75 19.66 6.01
C ALA A 288 -6.47 20.97 6.38
N SER A 289 -5.96 22.11 5.92
CA SER A 289 -6.51 23.45 6.15
C SER A 289 -7.48 23.92 5.06
N ALA A 290 -7.96 23.03 4.20
CA ALA A 290 -8.95 23.37 3.19
C ALA A 290 -10.30 23.66 3.88
N ARG A 291 -10.56 24.96 4.13
CA ARG A 291 -11.83 25.51 4.59
C ARG A 291 -12.81 25.71 3.44
#